data_ac7ecb71780e637113c162807f2b5514
#
_entry.id   ac7ecb71780e637113c162807f2b5514
#
_cell.length_a   1.000
_cell.length_b   1.000
_cell.length_c   1.000
_cell.angle_alpha   90.00
_cell.angle_beta   90.00
_cell.angle_gamma   90.00
#
_symmetry.space_group_name_H-M   'P 1'
#
loop_
_entity.id
_entity.type
_entity.pdbx_description
1 polymer ?
#
loop_
_entity_poly.entity_id
_entity_poly.type
_entity_poly.pdbx_seq_one_letter_code
_entity_poly.pdbx_strand_id
1 'polypeptide(L)'
;MTKKARHILGYLNDPSTWDKAAFETAIRAEVEASTGTLTASDELLVGSLVITVDSMLTAEINIREQGHTFTYNSGDATSPWYKIRTEMADKAIKMLAELGLVARGRPKLKAKVSDVDELFATA
;
A
#
# COMPACT_ATOMS: atom_id res chain seq x y z
N MET A 1 13.57 -7.21 1.27
CA MET A 1 12.42 -6.30 1.36
C MET A 1 12.91 -4.88 1.61
N THR A 2 12.36 -3.92 0.90
CA THR A 2 12.70 -2.53 1.11
C THR A 2 12.06 -2.00 2.39
N LYS A 3 12.61 -0.90 2.92
CA LYS A 3 12.09 -0.26 4.12
C LYS A 3 10.64 0.20 3.92
N LYS A 4 10.32 0.74 2.74
CA LYS A 4 8.98 1.22 2.40
C LYS A 4 7.98 0.07 2.38
N ALA A 5 8.38 -1.04 1.78
CA ALA A 5 7.52 -2.22 1.73
C ALA A 5 7.25 -2.76 3.13
N ARG A 6 8.24 -2.72 4.01
CA ARG A 6 8.04 -3.17 5.38
C ARG A 6 7.05 -2.30 6.14
N HIS A 7 7.05 -1.00 5.90
CA HIS A 7 6.07 -0.12 6.54
C HIS A 7 4.65 -0.52 6.18
N ILE A 8 4.38 -0.68 4.88
CA ILE A 8 3.04 -1.04 4.44
C ILE A 8 2.67 -2.44 4.90
N LEU A 9 3.59 -3.39 4.77
CA LEU A 9 3.35 -4.76 5.17
C LEU A 9 3.07 -4.87 6.68
N GLY A 10 3.81 -4.11 7.47
CA GLY A 10 3.59 -4.07 8.92
C GLY A 10 2.19 -3.61 9.27
N TYR A 11 1.70 -2.58 8.60
CA TYR A 11 0.34 -2.09 8.81
C TYR A 11 -0.70 -3.09 8.33
N LEU A 12 -0.46 -3.77 7.22
CA LEU A 12 -1.36 -4.81 6.75
C LEU A 12 -1.45 -5.98 7.72
N ASN A 13 -0.32 -6.34 8.32
CA ASN A 13 -0.30 -7.43 9.29
C ASN A 13 -1.01 -7.04 10.59
N ASP A 14 -0.90 -5.80 10.99
CA ASP A 14 -1.57 -5.30 12.19
C ASP A 14 -2.12 -3.89 11.94
N PRO A 15 -3.32 -3.79 11.35
CA PRO A 15 -3.91 -2.49 11.05
C PRO A 15 -4.14 -1.59 12.25
N SER A 16 -4.18 -2.16 13.46
CA SER A 16 -4.36 -1.35 14.66
C SER A 16 -3.19 -0.42 14.93
N THR A 17 -2.04 -0.69 14.32
CA THR A 17 -0.84 0.14 14.46
C THR A 17 -0.81 1.31 13.49
N TRP A 18 -1.82 1.43 12.63
CA TRP A 18 -1.82 2.45 11.58
C TRP A 18 -1.75 3.84 12.18
N ASP A 19 -0.73 4.56 11.77
CA ASP A 19 -0.52 5.96 12.15
C ASP A 19 -0.26 6.73 10.87
N LYS A 20 -1.30 7.38 10.39
CA LYS A 20 -1.29 8.07 9.10
C LYS A 20 -0.22 9.15 9.06
N ALA A 21 -0.10 9.93 10.12
CA ALA A 21 0.87 11.02 10.19
C ALA A 21 2.29 10.50 10.20
N ALA A 22 2.53 9.43 10.96
CA ALA A 22 3.86 8.82 11.02
C ALA A 22 4.26 8.23 9.67
N PHE A 23 3.32 7.59 8.99
CA PHE A 23 3.57 7.03 7.67
C PHE A 23 3.89 8.14 6.67
N GLU A 24 3.12 9.22 6.68
CA GLU A 24 3.36 10.35 5.79
C GLU A 24 4.74 10.95 6.02
N THR A 25 5.11 11.15 7.27
CA THR A 25 6.42 11.69 7.62
C THR A 25 7.55 10.78 7.12
N ALA A 26 7.39 9.48 7.31
CA ALA A 26 8.37 8.50 6.87
C ALA A 26 8.53 8.51 5.35
N ILE A 27 7.42 8.56 4.62
CA ILE A 27 7.45 8.57 3.16
C ILE A 27 8.10 9.85 2.65
N ARG A 28 7.77 11.00 3.22
CA ARG A 28 8.39 12.26 2.84
C ARG A 28 9.91 12.20 3.02
N ALA A 29 10.35 11.68 4.15
CA ALA A 29 11.78 11.55 4.43
C ALA A 29 12.47 10.63 3.42
N GLU A 30 11.82 9.54 3.06
CA GLU A 30 12.36 8.59 2.08
C GLU A 30 12.49 9.23 0.70
N VAL A 31 11.48 10.00 0.27
CA VAL A 31 11.53 10.68 -1.02
C VAL A 31 12.66 11.71 -1.03
N GLU A 32 12.78 12.51 0.01
CA GLU A 32 13.86 13.49 0.11
C GLU A 32 15.23 12.83 0.09
N ALA A 33 15.38 11.74 0.83
CA ALA A 33 16.64 11.01 0.87
C ALA A 33 16.99 10.42 -0.50
N SER A 34 15.98 10.03 -1.28
CA SER A 34 16.17 9.40 -2.57
C SER A 34 16.46 10.40 -3.68
N THR A 35 15.79 11.55 -3.67
CA THR A 35 15.85 12.52 -4.76
C THR A 35 16.54 13.82 -4.39
N GLY A 36 16.77 14.06 -3.12
CA GLY A 36 17.39 15.28 -2.61
C GLY A 36 16.42 16.42 -2.41
N THR A 37 15.20 16.31 -2.88
CA THR A 37 14.22 17.38 -2.78
C THR A 37 12.81 16.78 -2.82
N LEU A 38 11.86 17.59 -2.40
CA LEU A 38 10.45 17.22 -2.41
C LEU A 38 9.72 18.25 -3.27
N THR A 39 9.38 17.88 -4.49
CA THR A 39 8.69 18.79 -5.41
C THR A 39 7.19 18.85 -5.07
N ALA A 40 6.48 19.81 -5.69
CA ALA A 40 5.04 19.89 -5.54
C ALA A 40 4.35 18.61 -6.02
N SER A 41 4.84 18.02 -7.12
CA SER A 41 4.31 16.75 -7.61
C SER A 41 4.54 15.63 -6.62
N ASP A 42 5.70 15.60 -5.98
CA ASP A 42 6.00 14.61 -4.96
C ASP A 42 5.06 14.74 -3.78
N GLU A 43 4.78 15.96 -3.35
CA GLU A 43 3.85 16.18 -2.23
C GLU A 43 2.45 15.69 -2.55
N LEU A 44 2.00 15.93 -3.77
CA LEU A 44 0.69 15.44 -4.21
C LEU A 44 0.66 13.92 -4.21
N LEU A 45 1.72 13.28 -4.70
CA LEU A 45 1.81 11.83 -4.70
C LEU A 45 1.86 11.25 -3.29
N VAL A 46 2.60 11.89 -2.39
CA VAL A 46 2.66 11.45 -1.00
C VAL A 46 1.27 11.53 -0.36
N GLY A 47 0.57 12.64 -0.55
CA GLY A 47 -0.79 12.78 -0.03
C GLY A 47 -1.73 11.72 -0.58
N SER A 48 -1.67 11.48 -1.88
CA SER A 48 -2.49 10.46 -2.53
C SER A 48 -2.16 9.07 -2.03
N LEU A 49 -0.88 8.78 -1.83
CA LEU A 49 -0.44 7.49 -1.30
C LEU A 49 -0.98 7.26 0.11
N VAL A 50 -0.91 8.27 0.97
CA VAL A 50 -1.41 8.15 2.34
C VAL A 50 -2.91 7.84 2.33
N ILE A 51 -3.69 8.54 1.51
CA ILE A 51 -5.12 8.29 1.39
C ILE A 51 -5.39 6.88 0.87
N THR A 52 -4.61 6.45 -0.11
CA THR A 52 -4.76 5.13 -0.72
C THR A 52 -4.48 4.03 0.29
N VAL A 53 -3.40 4.16 1.06
CA VAL A 53 -3.06 3.17 2.09
C VAL A 53 -4.10 3.17 3.20
N ASP A 54 -4.59 4.34 3.58
CA ASP A 54 -5.66 4.45 4.58
C ASP A 54 -6.90 3.68 4.13
N SER A 55 -7.29 3.84 2.87
CA SER A 55 -8.43 3.11 2.31
C SER A 55 -8.17 1.60 2.26
N MET A 56 -6.96 1.21 1.91
CA MET A 56 -6.58 -0.21 1.88
C MET A 56 -6.69 -0.84 3.27
N LEU A 57 -6.20 -0.13 4.28
CA LEU A 57 -6.22 -0.63 5.65
C LEU A 57 -7.64 -0.64 6.21
N THR A 58 -8.46 0.33 5.85
CA THR A 58 -9.87 0.33 6.23
C THR A 58 -10.56 -0.91 5.65
N ALA A 59 -10.28 -1.24 4.39
CA ALA A 59 -10.83 -2.44 3.78
C ALA A 59 -10.34 -3.69 4.50
N GLU A 60 -9.08 -3.74 4.87
CA GLU A 60 -8.52 -4.87 5.61
C GLU A 60 -9.21 -5.05 6.96
N ILE A 61 -9.43 -3.96 7.68
CA ILE A 61 -10.14 -4.01 8.96
C ILE A 61 -11.56 -4.55 8.77
N ASN A 62 -12.25 -4.08 7.75
CA ASN A 62 -13.62 -4.53 7.49
C ASN A 62 -13.66 -6.02 7.12
N ILE A 63 -12.67 -6.50 6.35
CA ILE A 63 -12.58 -7.92 6.03
C ILE A 63 -12.40 -8.74 7.32
N ARG A 64 -11.54 -8.29 8.23
CA ARG A 64 -11.29 -9.01 9.47
C ARG A 64 -12.50 -9.03 10.39
N GLU A 65 -13.28 -7.96 10.38
CA GLU A 65 -14.48 -7.86 11.23
C GLU A 65 -15.68 -8.59 10.66
N GLN A 66 -15.85 -8.52 9.33
CA GLN A 66 -17.05 -9.03 8.68
C GLN A 66 -16.85 -10.39 8.02
N GLY A 67 -15.60 -10.83 7.88
CA GLY A 67 -15.29 -12.07 7.21
C GLY A 67 -15.14 -11.87 5.70
N HIS A 68 -14.92 -12.98 5.03
CA HIS A 68 -14.56 -12.97 3.61
C HIS A 68 -15.75 -12.97 2.66
N THR A 69 -16.94 -13.25 3.18
CA THR A 69 -18.15 -13.32 2.38
C THR A 69 -19.27 -12.59 3.09
N PHE A 70 -20.23 -12.15 2.26
CA PHE A 70 -21.51 -11.65 2.76
C PHE A 70 -22.60 -12.61 2.35
N THR A 71 -23.64 -12.69 3.19
CA THR A 71 -24.83 -13.46 2.86
C THR A 71 -25.86 -12.49 2.30
N TYR A 72 -26.37 -12.81 1.11
CA TYR A 72 -27.41 -12.05 0.44
C TYR A 72 -28.65 -12.91 0.30
N ASN A 73 -29.77 -12.29 -0.10
CA ASN A 73 -31.00 -13.04 -0.38
C ASN A 73 -30.81 -14.11 -1.44
N SER A 74 -29.86 -13.89 -2.34
CA SER A 74 -29.57 -14.82 -3.44
C SER A 74 -28.44 -15.79 -3.11
N GLY A 75 -27.87 -15.71 -1.90
CA GLY A 75 -26.76 -16.56 -1.48
C GLY A 75 -25.58 -15.76 -0.99
N ASP A 76 -24.45 -16.45 -0.81
CA ASP A 76 -23.22 -15.83 -0.33
C ASP A 76 -22.44 -15.21 -1.48
N ALA A 77 -21.76 -14.12 -1.20
CA ALA A 77 -20.87 -13.47 -2.15
C ALA A 77 -19.61 -12.99 -1.44
N THR A 78 -18.51 -12.87 -2.18
CA THR A 78 -17.26 -12.34 -1.64
C THR A 78 -17.46 -10.92 -1.17
N SER A 79 -16.89 -10.59 -0.03
CA SER A 79 -16.94 -9.25 0.52
C SER A 79 -16.39 -8.22 -0.49
N PRO A 80 -17.11 -7.11 -0.71
CA PRO A 80 -16.61 -6.05 -1.61
C PRO A 80 -15.32 -5.43 -1.11
N TRP A 81 -15.00 -5.56 0.16
CA TRP A 81 -13.76 -5.01 0.71
C TRP A 81 -12.53 -5.68 0.14
N TYR A 82 -12.63 -6.93 -0.33
CA TYR A 82 -11.53 -7.61 -1.01
C TYR A 82 -11.11 -6.86 -2.27
N LYS A 83 -12.10 -6.48 -3.07
CA LYS A 83 -11.84 -5.76 -4.30
C LYS A 83 -11.22 -4.40 -4.00
N ILE A 84 -11.77 -3.69 -3.03
CA ILE A 84 -11.26 -2.39 -2.63
C ILE A 84 -9.82 -2.50 -2.17
N ARG A 85 -9.53 -3.47 -1.31
CA ARG A 85 -8.18 -3.69 -0.80
C ARG A 85 -7.20 -3.95 -1.94
N THR A 86 -7.58 -4.81 -2.87
CA THR A 86 -6.71 -5.16 -4.00
C THR A 86 -6.47 -3.96 -4.90
N GLU A 87 -7.51 -3.21 -5.22
CA GLU A 87 -7.37 -2.03 -6.06
C GLU A 87 -6.52 -0.95 -5.40
N MET A 88 -6.71 -0.73 -4.12
CA MET A 88 -5.91 0.26 -3.40
C MET A 88 -4.46 -0.18 -3.30
N ALA A 89 -4.21 -1.47 -3.12
CA ALA A 89 -2.86 -2.01 -3.10
C ALA A 89 -2.15 -1.77 -4.42
N ASP A 90 -2.82 -2.03 -5.54
CA ASP A 90 -2.25 -1.78 -6.86
C ASP A 90 -1.92 -0.29 -7.05
N LYS A 91 -2.80 0.58 -6.62
CA LYS A 91 -2.57 2.02 -6.72
C LYS A 91 -1.41 2.45 -5.84
N ALA A 92 -1.29 1.89 -4.65
CA ALA A 92 -0.18 2.22 -3.75
C ALA A 92 1.16 1.83 -4.36
N ILE A 93 1.23 0.65 -4.99
CA ILE A 93 2.47 0.24 -5.68
C ILE A 93 2.84 1.23 -6.77
N LYS A 94 1.88 1.63 -7.56
CA LYS A 94 2.13 2.58 -8.65
C LYS A 94 2.62 3.92 -8.12
N MET A 95 2.03 4.40 -7.06
CA MET A 95 2.44 5.66 -6.44
C MET A 95 3.84 5.57 -5.86
N LEU A 96 4.16 4.45 -5.19
CA LEU A 96 5.51 4.23 -4.68
C LEU A 96 6.52 4.23 -5.81
N ALA A 97 6.17 3.59 -6.93
CA ALA A 97 7.04 3.57 -8.11
C ALA A 97 7.24 4.97 -8.68
N GLU A 98 6.18 5.77 -8.75
CA GLU A 98 6.28 7.15 -9.22
C GLU A 98 7.17 7.99 -8.31
N LEU A 99 7.14 7.71 -7.01
CA LEU A 99 8.01 8.39 -6.04
C LEU A 99 9.43 7.86 -6.04
N GLY A 100 9.72 6.81 -6.82
CA GLY A 100 11.04 6.21 -6.87
C GLY A 100 11.34 5.30 -5.70
N LEU A 101 10.33 4.91 -4.94
CA LEU A 101 10.52 4.10 -3.74
C LEU A 101 10.36 2.60 -3.98
N VAL A 102 9.87 2.23 -5.17
CA VAL A 102 9.85 0.85 -5.63
C VAL A 102 10.48 0.88 -7.02
N ALA A 103 11.34 -0.05 -7.30
CA ALA A 103 12.08 -0.05 -8.55
C ALA A 103 11.18 -0.45 -9.71
N ARG A 104 10.62 0.54 -10.33
CA ARG A 104 9.78 0.39 -11.51
C ARG A 104 10.60 0.71 -12.74
N GLY A 105 10.25 0.12 -13.85
CA GLY A 105 10.95 0.39 -15.10
C GLY A 105 12.28 -0.30 -15.22
N ARG A 106 12.51 -1.33 -14.44
CA ARG A 106 13.67 -2.18 -14.53
C ARG A 106 13.29 -3.53 -15.06
N PRO A 107 12.84 -3.61 -16.30
CA PRO A 107 12.25 -4.84 -16.83
C PRO A 107 13.22 -6.00 -16.85
N LYS A 108 14.50 -5.72 -16.95
CA LYS A 108 15.53 -6.73 -16.96
C LYS A 108 15.87 -7.24 -15.55
N LEU A 109 15.33 -6.65 -14.53
CA LEU A 109 15.68 -6.98 -13.15
C LEU A 109 14.55 -7.75 -12.51
N LYS A 110 14.65 -9.06 -12.61
CA LYS A 110 13.64 -9.95 -12.00
C LYS A 110 13.53 -9.75 -10.51
N ALA A 111 14.58 -9.29 -9.88
CA ALA A 111 14.55 -8.99 -8.46
C ALA A 111 13.47 -7.97 -8.10
N LYS A 112 13.05 -7.14 -9.05
CA LYS A 112 12.01 -6.15 -8.77
C LYS A 112 10.64 -6.77 -8.69
N VAL A 113 10.45 -7.87 -9.36
CA VAL A 113 9.24 -8.67 -9.18
C VAL A 113 9.20 -9.19 -7.74
N SER A 114 10.35 -9.60 -7.23
CA SER A 114 10.45 -10.04 -5.83
C SER A 114 10.08 -8.94 -4.85
N ASP A 115 10.47 -7.70 -5.12
CA ASP A 115 10.11 -6.59 -4.25
C ASP A 115 8.58 -6.42 -4.18
N VAL A 116 7.92 -6.56 -5.30
CA VAL A 116 6.46 -6.48 -5.35
C VAL A 116 5.84 -7.65 -4.58
N ASP A 117 6.38 -8.84 -4.79
CA ASP A 117 5.91 -10.03 -4.08
C ASP A 117 6.07 -9.86 -2.57
N GLU A 118 7.21 -9.34 -2.13
CA GLU A 118 7.45 -9.09 -0.72
C GLU A 118 6.47 -8.09 -0.13
N LEU A 119 6.08 -7.10 -0.91
CA LEU A 119 5.15 -6.07 -0.45
C LEU A 119 3.81 -6.66 -0.06
N PHE A 120 3.36 -7.66 -0.79
CA PHE A 120 2.04 -8.26 -0.59
C PHE A 120 2.08 -9.69 -0.09
N ALA A 121 3.26 -10.27 0.00
CA ALA A 121 3.39 -11.59 0.58
C ALA A 121 3.13 -11.50 2.08
N THR A 122 2.66 -12.59 2.61
CA THR A 122 2.40 -12.69 4.04
C THR A 122 3.63 -13.11 4.82
N ALA A 123 4.70 -13.16 4.14
CA ALA A 123 5.94 -13.67 4.72
C ALA A 123 6.18 -13.24 6.14
#